data_85bcbb31ea292104eccade43ce750d2f
#
_entry.id   85bcbb31ea292104eccade43ce750d2f
#
_cell.length_a   1.000
_cell.length_b   1.000
_cell.length_c   1.000
_cell.angle_alpha   90.00
_cell.angle_beta   90.00
_cell.angle_gamma   90.00
#
_symmetry.space_group_name_H-M   'P 1'
#
loop_
_entity.id
_entity.type
_entity.pdbx_description
1 polymer ?
#
loop_
_entity_poly.entity_id
_entity_poly.type
_entity_poly.pdbx_seq_one_letter_code
_entity_poly.pdbx_strand_id
1 'polypeptide(L)'
;MNRAEQKLVLELCRFKNPDAKQIEYLKSRGVDQAVVLGQLMFHRVAGVAYATLMETGLLSLFHREFRTSLKAVYESACEKTKSFMEAVDSLAEVLNGTNVPYALLKGGYLCYKYPLGYRTSNDVDVLLNTKDIDAVSSALYAHGFVQGHIRNQTLIPATRLELIQSRMTRGETVPFYKEMALPHMQFAEVDLNFSLHESNEQNGVVSELLNRRMKYSAQATHAYTLDKYDFVLHLCAHLYKEATVMAWVRMNRDLSLYKFMDIYMLLYDWDDEDYKKLLNAALDTDLEADLYYALYFTRELFA
;
A
#
# COMPACT_ATOMS: atom_id res chain seq x y z
N MET A 1 -8.32 19.23 -15.53
CA MET A 1 -7.12 19.71 -14.82
C MET A 1 -6.14 20.27 -15.83
N ASN A 2 -5.63 21.49 -15.62
CA ASN A 2 -4.62 22.10 -16.47
C ASN A 2 -3.19 21.61 -16.08
N ARG A 3 -2.17 21.95 -16.90
CA ARG A 3 -0.79 21.46 -16.68
C ARG A 3 -0.15 21.98 -15.37
N ALA A 4 -0.52 23.19 -14.91
CA ALA A 4 0.00 23.72 -13.65
C ALA A 4 -0.59 22.99 -12.44
N GLU A 5 -1.90 22.67 -12.48
CA GLU A 5 -2.58 21.87 -11.46
C GLU A 5 -2.00 20.46 -11.38
N GLN A 6 -1.75 19.80 -12.54
CA GLN A 6 -1.12 18.47 -12.58
C GLN A 6 0.25 18.47 -11.90
N LYS A 7 1.11 19.43 -12.29
CA LYS A 7 2.45 19.56 -11.70
C LYS A 7 2.39 19.90 -10.21
N LEU A 8 1.42 20.74 -9.77
CA LEU A 8 1.27 21.08 -8.37
C LEU A 8 0.87 19.85 -7.54
N VAL A 9 -0.05 19.00 -8.03
CA VAL A 9 -0.42 17.74 -7.36
C VAL A 9 0.81 16.84 -7.19
N LEU A 10 1.62 16.67 -8.25
CA LEU A 10 2.83 15.85 -8.19
C LEU A 10 3.87 16.42 -7.22
N GLU A 11 4.10 17.73 -7.25
CA GLU A 11 5.07 18.39 -6.38
C GLU A 11 4.66 18.30 -4.89
N LEU A 12 3.37 18.41 -4.59
CA LEU A 12 2.83 18.22 -3.24
C LEU A 12 2.94 16.80 -2.72
N CYS A 13 3.20 15.81 -3.59
CA CYS A 13 3.41 14.41 -3.20
C CYS A 13 4.89 14.07 -2.91
N ARG A 14 5.82 14.98 -3.20
CA ARG A 14 7.27 14.79 -2.95
C ARG A 14 7.60 15.10 -1.50
N PHE A 15 7.38 14.17 -0.58
CA PHE A 15 7.67 14.40 0.84
C PHE A 15 9.15 14.21 1.23
N LYS A 16 10.00 13.76 0.29
CA LYS A 16 11.45 13.83 0.40
C LYS A 16 11.94 14.98 -0.46
N ASN A 17 12.52 16.00 0.15
CA ASN A 17 13.08 17.17 -0.51
C ASN A 17 12.11 17.91 -1.46
N PRO A 18 10.95 18.41 -0.96
CA PRO A 18 9.98 19.14 -1.76
C PRO A 18 10.59 20.50 -2.24
N ASP A 19 10.33 20.88 -3.48
CA ASP A 19 10.77 22.18 -4.01
C ASP A 19 9.76 23.28 -3.67
N ALA A 20 10.02 24.01 -2.57
CA ALA A 20 9.19 25.12 -2.11
C ALA A 20 9.02 26.21 -3.19
N LYS A 21 10.08 26.53 -3.96
CA LYS A 21 10.02 27.55 -5.03
C LYS A 21 9.13 27.10 -6.18
N GLN A 22 9.21 25.84 -6.53
CA GLN A 22 8.35 25.25 -7.57
C GLN A 22 6.88 25.23 -7.14
N ILE A 23 6.58 24.87 -5.88
CA ILE A 23 5.21 24.93 -5.33
C ILE A 23 4.65 26.35 -5.41
N GLU A 24 5.43 27.36 -4.95
CA GLU A 24 5.04 28.76 -4.97
C GLU A 24 4.81 29.27 -6.41
N TYR A 25 5.72 28.96 -7.33
CA TYR A 25 5.58 29.28 -8.73
C TYR A 25 4.32 28.66 -9.35
N LEU A 26 4.09 27.37 -9.16
CA LEU A 26 2.92 26.69 -9.70
C LEU A 26 1.63 27.27 -9.13
N LYS A 27 1.61 27.59 -7.82
CA LYS A 27 0.46 28.25 -7.17
C LYS A 27 0.16 29.61 -7.80
N SER A 28 1.17 30.40 -8.16
CA SER A 28 1.03 31.73 -8.79
C SER A 28 0.44 31.66 -10.21
N ARG A 29 0.42 30.49 -10.85
CA ARG A 29 -0.11 30.27 -12.22
C ARG A 29 -1.64 30.23 -12.29
N GLY A 30 -2.36 30.59 -11.23
CA GLY A 30 -3.82 30.65 -11.22
C GLY A 30 -4.50 29.28 -11.21
N VAL A 31 -3.97 28.34 -10.41
CA VAL A 31 -4.54 26.99 -10.23
C VAL A 31 -5.88 27.03 -9.53
N ASP A 32 -6.82 26.21 -9.96
CA ASP A 32 -8.07 25.95 -9.25
C ASP A 32 -7.79 25.01 -8.07
N GLN A 33 -7.83 25.55 -6.87
CA GLN A 33 -7.55 24.81 -5.65
C GLN A 33 -8.59 23.73 -5.33
N ALA A 34 -9.84 23.88 -5.77
CA ALA A 34 -10.87 22.84 -5.58
C ALA A 34 -10.55 21.61 -6.46
N VAL A 35 -10.10 21.85 -7.69
CA VAL A 35 -9.63 20.78 -8.60
C VAL A 35 -8.40 20.06 -8.02
N VAL A 36 -7.41 20.82 -7.55
CA VAL A 36 -6.20 20.26 -6.92
C VAL A 36 -6.57 19.42 -5.69
N LEU A 37 -7.41 19.95 -4.78
CA LEU A 37 -7.88 19.24 -3.60
C LEU A 37 -8.61 17.94 -3.96
N GLY A 38 -9.50 17.98 -4.94
CA GLY A 38 -10.22 16.81 -5.44
C GLY A 38 -9.27 15.71 -5.93
N GLN A 39 -8.21 16.08 -6.66
CA GLN A 39 -7.20 15.12 -7.13
C GLN A 39 -6.35 14.54 -5.99
N LEU A 40 -5.92 15.36 -5.04
CA LEU A 40 -5.18 14.90 -3.88
C LEU A 40 -6.00 13.89 -3.06
N MET A 41 -7.30 14.11 -2.90
CA MET A 41 -8.21 13.18 -2.22
C MET A 41 -8.44 11.91 -3.04
N PHE A 42 -8.75 12.04 -4.34
CA PHE A 42 -8.98 10.90 -5.24
C PHE A 42 -7.78 9.95 -5.28
N HIS A 43 -6.58 10.52 -5.37
CA HIS A 43 -5.33 9.77 -5.41
C HIS A 43 -4.78 9.35 -4.04
N ARG A 44 -5.51 9.62 -2.94
CA ARG A 44 -5.15 9.26 -1.56
C ARG A 44 -3.82 9.83 -1.07
N VAL A 45 -3.45 11.02 -1.54
CA VAL A 45 -2.17 11.70 -1.22
C VAL A 45 -2.38 13.03 -0.48
N ALA A 46 -3.61 13.35 -0.07
CA ALA A 46 -3.93 14.60 0.62
C ALA A 46 -3.19 14.76 1.95
N GLY A 47 -2.96 13.67 2.69
CA GLY A 47 -2.18 13.70 3.93
C GLY A 47 -0.72 14.11 3.70
N VAL A 48 -0.09 13.53 2.67
CA VAL A 48 1.27 13.91 2.25
C VAL A 48 1.31 15.38 1.82
N ALA A 49 0.36 15.81 0.98
CA ALA A 49 0.31 17.20 0.52
C ALA A 49 0.19 18.21 1.66
N TYR A 50 -0.61 17.90 2.70
CA TYR A 50 -0.68 18.75 3.89
C TYR A 50 0.67 18.84 4.60
N ALA A 51 1.32 17.71 4.85
CA ALA A 51 2.61 17.66 5.52
C ALA A 51 3.69 18.41 4.72
N THR A 52 3.75 18.22 3.39
CA THR A 52 4.66 18.94 2.50
C THR A 52 4.46 20.46 2.59
N LEU A 53 3.21 20.95 2.60
CA LEU A 53 2.92 22.37 2.75
C LEU A 53 3.25 22.91 4.15
N MET A 54 3.13 22.10 5.18
CA MET A 54 3.56 22.47 6.54
C MET A 54 5.09 22.57 6.63
N GLU A 55 5.80 21.58 6.12
CA GLU A 55 7.26 21.53 6.12
C GLU A 55 7.89 22.67 5.34
N THR A 56 7.34 23.01 4.16
CA THR A 56 7.81 24.12 3.34
C THR A 56 7.35 25.50 3.82
N GLY A 57 6.44 25.58 4.80
CA GLY A 57 5.87 26.85 5.30
C GLY A 57 4.88 27.50 4.33
N LEU A 58 4.47 26.83 3.25
CA LEU A 58 3.66 27.40 2.17
C LEU A 58 2.14 27.24 2.37
N LEU A 59 1.69 26.61 3.45
CA LEU A 59 0.26 26.36 3.69
C LEU A 59 -0.57 27.65 3.66
N SER A 60 -0.03 28.77 4.15
CA SER A 60 -0.71 30.07 4.20
C SER A 60 -1.02 30.68 2.83
N LEU A 61 -0.36 30.22 1.76
CA LEU A 61 -0.60 30.68 0.39
C LEU A 61 -1.92 30.14 -0.20
N PHE A 62 -2.50 29.14 0.44
CA PHE A 62 -3.72 28.50 -0.04
C PHE A 62 -4.96 29.05 0.68
N HIS A 63 -6.13 28.98 0.03
CA HIS A 63 -7.39 29.41 0.60
C HIS A 63 -7.74 28.64 1.90
N ARG A 64 -8.50 29.27 2.76
CA ARG A 64 -8.90 28.70 4.05
C ARG A 64 -9.53 27.30 3.91
N GLU A 65 -10.45 27.16 2.96
CA GLU A 65 -11.20 25.92 2.70
C GLU A 65 -10.25 24.78 2.30
N PHE A 66 -9.29 25.07 1.42
CA PHE A 66 -8.26 24.11 1.00
C PHE A 66 -7.42 23.65 2.20
N ARG A 67 -6.91 24.59 2.98
CA ARG A 67 -6.10 24.30 4.17
C ARG A 67 -6.85 23.49 5.21
N THR A 68 -8.10 23.89 5.52
CA THR A 68 -8.93 23.22 6.51
C THR A 68 -9.28 21.79 6.09
N SER A 69 -9.61 21.59 4.80
CA SER A 69 -9.88 20.25 4.26
C SER A 69 -8.66 19.34 4.30
N LEU A 70 -7.49 19.84 3.86
CA LEU A 70 -6.25 19.05 3.93
C LEU A 70 -5.89 18.68 5.37
N LYS A 71 -6.02 19.63 6.31
CA LYS A 71 -5.75 19.39 7.73
C LYS A 71 -6.66 18.28 8.27
N ALA A 72 -7.96 18.37 8.01
CA ALA A 72 -8.92 17.38 8.49
C ALA A 72 -8.62 15.97 7.92
N VAL A 73 -8.26 15.88 6.64
CA VAL A 73 -7.87 14.60 6.02
C VAL A 73 -6.58 14.06 6.64
N TYR A 74 -5.58 14.92 6.88
CA TYR A 74 -4.32 14.51 7.51
C TYR A 74 -4.53 14.00 8.94
N GLU A 75 -5.31 14.72 9.76
CA GLU A 75 -5.61 14.31 11.14
C GLU A 75 -6.37 12.96 11.15
N SER A 76 -7.39 12.81 10.30
CA SER A 76 -8.09 11.54 10.13
C SER A 76 -7.17 10.41 9.64
N ALA A 77 -6.24 10.71 8.72
CA ALA A 77 -5.25 9.73 8.25
C ALA A 77 -4.29 9.29 9.37
N CYS A 78 -3.88 10.22 10.25
CA CYS A 78 -3.05 9.89 11.42
C CYS A 78 -3.76 8.92 12.36
N GLU A 79 -5.03 9.19 12.70
CA GLU A 79 -5.81 8.31 13.58
C GLU A 79 -6.06 6.95 12.94
N LYS A 80 -6.45 6.93 11.67
CA LYS A 80 -6.63 5.69 10.92
C LYS A 80 -5.35 4.85 10.85
N THR A 81 -4.19 5.49 10.61
CA THR A 81 -2.91 4.79 10.56
C THR A 81 -2.55 4.17 11.91
N LYS A 82 -2.82 4.86 13.03
CA LYS A 82 -2.61 4.29 14.37
C LYS A 82 -3.45 3.04 14.60
N SER A 83 -4.76 3.12 14.29
CA SER A 83 -5.65 1.97 14.40
C SER A 83 -5.22 0.80 13.52
N PHE A 84 -4.77 1.11 12.29
CA PHE A 84 -4.23 0.09 11.38
C PHE A 84 -2.96 -0.58 11.93
N MET A 85 -2.02 0.21 12.49
CA MET A 85 -0.81 -0.32 13.11
C MET A 85 -1.13 -1.23 14.32
N GLU A 86 -2.12 -0.88 15.14
CA GLU A 86 -2.60 -1.73 16.23
C GLU A 86 -3.18 -3.06 15.73
N ALA A 87 -3.95 -3.03 14.62
CA ALA A 87 -4.46 -4.24 13.99
C ALA A 87 -3.32 -5.10 13.41
N VAL A 88 -2.29 -4.49 12.81
CA VAL A 88 -1.09 -5.19 12.31
C VAL A 88 -0.31 -5.83 13.46
N ASP A 89 -0.14 -5.15 14.61
CA ASP A 89 0.52 -5.71 15.78
C ASP A 89 -0.22 -6.94 16.31
N SER A 90 -1.54 -6.84 16.46
CA SER A 90 -2.37 -7.97 16.89
C SER A 90 -2.29 -9.16 15.92
N LEU A 91 -2.28 -8.89 14.61
CA LEU A 91 -2.09 -9.93 13.59
C LEU A 91 -0.69 -10.55 13.65
N ALA A 92 0.35 -9.73 13.81
CA ALA A 92 1.73 -10.22 13.88
C ALA A 92 1.96 -11.14 15.07
N GLU A 93 1.31 -10.90 16.21
CA GLU A 93 1.34 -11.83 17.36
C GLU A 93 0.75 -13.20 16.99
N VAL A 94 -0.41 -13.22 16.31
CA VAL A 94 -1.03 -14.46 15.83
C VAL A 94 -0.11 -15.20 14.87
N LEU A 95 0.44 -14.48 13.86
CA LEU A 95 1.31 -15.07 12.83
C LEU A 95 2.61 -15.62 13.45
N ASN A 96 3.23 -14.89 14.37
CA ASN A 96 4.44 -15.34 15.08
C ASN A 96 4.18 -16.61 15.89
N GLY A 97 2.99 -16.77 16.45
CA GLY A 97 2.57 -17.97 17.20
C GLY A 97 2.44 -19.24 16.34
N THR A 98 2.30 -19.10 15.00
CA THR A 98 2.19 -20.26 14.09
C THR A 98 3.53 -20.89 13.75
N ASN A 99 4.65 -20.22 13.95
CA ASN A 99 5.99 -20.58 13.45
C ASN A 99 6.07 -20.76 11.91
N VAL A 100 5.09 -20.26 11.16
CA VAL A 100 5.07 -20.28 9.70
C VAL A 100 5.84 -19.08 9.15
N PRO A 101 6.69 -19.25 8.11
CA PRO A 101 7.28 -18.12 7.42
C PRO A 101 6.21 -17.27 6.72
N TYR A 102 6.21 -15.97 7.01
CA TYR A 102 5.30 -15.00 6.40
C TYR A 102 6.01 -13.68 6.10
N ALA A 103 5.44 -12.87 5.23
CA ALA A 103 5.82 -11.47 5.02
C ALA A 103 4.59 -10.59 4.88
N LEU A 104 4.56 -9.46 5.61
CA LEU A 104 3.56 -8.42 5.44
C LEU A 104 3.94 -7.55 4.25
N LEU A 105 2.97 -7.29 3.40
CA LEU A 105 3.14 -6.56 2.16
C LEU A 105 2.56 -5.14 2.27
N LYS A 106 2.83 -4.30 1.28
CA LYS A 106 2.20 -2.99 1.09
C LYS A 106 2.06 -2.17 2.41
N GLY A 107 0.81 -1.85 2.78
CA GLY A 107 0.46 -1.08 3.98
C GLY A 107 0.99 -1.67 5.28
N GLY A 108 1.05 -3.01 5.39
CA GLY A 108 1.57 -3.71 6.55
C GLY A 108 3.00 -3.35 6.92
N TYR A 109 3.80 -2.90 5.97
CA TYR A 109 5.15 -2.38 6.18
C TYR A 109 5.24 -0.86 5.99
N LEU A 110 4.63 -0.30 4.93
CA LEU A 110 4.80 1.12 4.57
C LEU A 110 4.25 2.07 5.64
N CYS A 111 3.21 1.69 6.38
CA CYS A 111 2.68 2.50 7.48
C CYS A 111 3.68 2.66 8.64
N TYR A 112 4.65 1.75 8.78
CA TYR A 112 5.76 1.88 9.74
C TYR A 112 6.99 2.57 9.14
N LYS A 113 7.15 2.50 7.83
CA LYS A 113 8.28 3.10 7.11
C LYS A 113 8.14 4.61 6.95
N TYR A 114 6.91 5.10 6.79
CA TYR A 114 6.61 6.52 6.54
C TYR A 114 6.17 7.25 7.80
N PRO A 115 6.30 8.60 7.82
CA PRO A 115 5.72 9.40 8.87
C PRO A 115 4.20 9.19 8.99
N LEU A 116 3.68 9.32 10.19
CA LEU A 116 2.27 9.11 10.49
C LEU A 116 1.37 10.02 9.62
N GLY A 117 0.32 9.46 9.05
CA GLY A 117 -0.62 10.18 8.19
C GLY A 117 -0.21 10.29 6.71
N TYR A 118 1.02 9.89 6.34
CA TYR A 118 1.46 9.90 4.94
C TYR A 118 0.92 8.71 4.14
N ARG A 119 0.74 7.58 4.79
CA ARG A 119 0.25 6.36 4.17
C ARG A 119 -0.83 5.71 5.05
N THR A 120 -2.00 5.48 4.48
CA THR A 120 -3.08 4.72 5.11
C THR A 120 -3.29 3.40 4.37
N SER A 121 -3.74 2.36 5.08
CA SER A 121 -4.25 1.13 4.49
C SER A 121 -5.60 0.75 5.09
N ASN A 122 -6.32 -0.16 4.42
CA ASN A 122 -7.57 -0.73 4.93
C ASN A 122 -7.39 -2.20 5.29
N ASP A 123 -6.51 -2.88 4.57
CA ASP A 123 -6.26 -4.31 4.51
C ASP A 123 -4.81 -4.62 4.85
N VAL A 124 -4.57 -5.77 5.44
CA VAL A 124 -3.24 -6.31 5.71
C VAL A 124 -3.00 -7.49 4.78
N ASP A 125 -2.18 -7.28 3.76
CA ASP A 125 -1.75 -8.35 2.86
C ASP A 125 -0.63 -9.16 3.51
N VAL A 126 -0.79 -10.49 3.55
CA VAL A 126 0.16 -11.44 4.11
C VAL A 126 0.59 -12.42 3.03
N LEU A 127 1.87 -12.49 2.72
CA LEU A 127 2.43 -13.49 1.80
C LEU A 127 2.79 -14.76 2.57
N LEU A 128 2.36 -15.91 2.07
CA LEU A 128 2.55 -17.25 2.65
C LEU A 128 2.87 -18.26 1.54
N ASN A 129 3.50 -19.39 1.90
CA ASN A 129 3.47 -20.55 1.02
C ASN A 129 2.08 -21.20 1.01
N THR A 130 1.67 -21.76 -0.12
CA THR A 130 0.38 -22.44 -0.28
C THR A 130 0.16 -23.55 0.77
N LYS A 131 1.22 -24.30 1.10
CA LYS A 131 1.18 -25.39 2.10
C LYS A 131 0.86 -24.92 3.53
N ASP A 132 1.09 -23.64 3.82
CA ASP A 132 1.00 -23.07 5.16
C ASP A 132 -0.35 -22.35 5.42
N ILE A 133 -1.19 -22.20 4.37
CA ILE A 133 -2.46 -21.48 4.42
C ILE A 133 -3.39 -22.08 5.49
N ASP A 134 -3.51 -23.39 5.58
CA ASP A 134 -4.44 -24.03 6.51
C ASP A 134 -4.01 -23.85 7.97
N ALA A 135 -2.71 -23.87 8.25
CA ALA A 135 -2.18 -23.59 9.59
C ALA A 135 -2.47 -22.17 10.03
N VAL A 136 -2.19 -21.18 9.14
CA VAL A 136 -2.45 -19.76 9.43
C VAL A 136 -3.96 -19.49 9.51
N SER A 137 -4.76 -20.06 8.60
CA SER A 137 -6.22 -19.92 8.65
C SER A 137 -6.81 -20.43 9.98
N SER A 138 -6.33 -21.60 10.45
CA SER A 138 -6.76 -22.16 11.74
C SER A 138 -6.40 -21.26 12.92
N ALA A 139 -5.20 -20.65 12.91
CA ALA A 139 -4.78 -19.70 13.93
C ALA A 139 -5.64 -18.43 13.89
N LEU A 140 -5.94 -17.88 12.71
CA LEU A 140 -6.82 -16.73 12.56
C LEU A 140 -8.23 -17.02 13.09
N TYR A 141 -8.83 -18.16 12.76
CA TYR A 141 -10.14 -18.57 13.30
C TYR A 141 -10.11 -18.68 14.83
N ALA A 142 -9.06 -19.28 15.40
CA ALA A 142 -8.90 -19.40 16.86
C ALA A 142 -8.81 -18.03 17.56
N HIS A 143 -8.38 -16.98 16.84
CA HIS A 143 -8.30 -15.60 17.34
C HIS A 143 -9.49 -14.71 16.93
N GLY A 144 -10.59 -15.33 16.50
CA GLY A 144 -11.86 -14.64 16.24
C GLY A 144 -11.98 -13.99 14.86
N PHE A 145 -11.06 -14.27 13.92
CA PHE A 145 -11.25 -13.88 12.53
C PHE A 145 -12.25 -14.79 11.83
N VAL A 146 -12.99 -14.25 10.87
CA VAL A 146 -13.97 -14.97 10.06
C VAL A 146 -13.73 -14.65 8.60
N GLN A 147 -13.65 -15.66 7.72
CA GLN A 147 -13.60 -15.42 6.28
C GLN A 147 -14.99 -15.02 5.76
N GLY A 148 -15.03 -13.93 4.98
CA GLY A 148 -16.31 -13.43 4.49
C GLY A 148 -16.22 -12.13 3.70
N HIS A 149 -17.31 -11.41 3.74
CA HIS A 149 -17.48 -10.13 3.03
C HIS A 149 -18.20 -9.13 3.92
N ILE A 150 -17.81 -7.86 3.83
CA ILE A 150 -18.55 -6.78 4.49
C ILE A 150 -19.63 -6.24 3.55
N ARG A 151 -20.90 -6.31 3.97
CA ARG A 151 -22.04 -5.71 3.27
C ARG A 151 -22.84 -4.87 4.26
N ASN A 152 -23.06 -3.61 3.94
CA ASN A 152 -23.79 -2.67 4.81
C ASN A 152 -23.26 -2.69 6.26
N GLN A 153 -21.93 -2.63 6.44
CA GLN A 153 -21.25 -2.66 7.73
C GLN A 153 -21.47 -3.95 8.55
N THR A 154 -21.96 -5.01 7.90
CA THR A 154 -22.17 -6.33 8.55
C THR A 154 -21.27 -7.35 7.90
N LEU A 155 -20.60 -8.15 8.72
CA LEU A 155 -19.79 -9.30 8.28
C LEU A 155 -20.71 -10.47 7.89
N ILE A 156 -20.60 -10.93 6.66
CA ILE A 156 -21.29 -12.08 6.12
C ILE A 156 -20.26 -13.18 5.88
N PRO A 157 -20.33 -14.32 6.59
CA PRO A 157 -19.38 -15.42 6.37
C PRO A 157 -19.43 -15.95 4.94
N ALA A 158 -18.26 -16.29 4.40
CA ALA A 158 -18.16 -16.89 3.07
C ALA A 158 -18.72 -18.31 3.04
N THR A 159 -19.31 -18.65 1.92
CA THR A 159 -19.76 -20.02 1.63
C THR A 159 -18.57 -20.92 1.33
N ARG A 160 -18.75 -22.24 1.52
CA ARG A 160 -17.71 -23.24 1.18
C ARG A 160 -17.27 -23.14 -0.30
N LEU A 161 -18.20 -22.81 -1.19
CA LEU A 161 -17.90 -22.68 -2.62
C LEU A 161 -16.98 -21.48 -2.88
N GLU A 162 -17.25 -20.32 -2.27
CA GLU A 162 -16.41 -19.12 -2.38
C GLU A 162 -14.99 -19.37 -1.86
N LEU A 163 -14.85 -20.08 -0.72
CA LEU A 163 -13.55 -20.44 -0.15
C LEU A 163 -12.71 -21.31 -1.11
N ILE A 164 -13.35 -22.27 -1.78
CA ILE A 164 -12.67 -23.15 -2.75
C ILE A 164 -12.31 -22.37 -4.02
N GLN A 165 -13.24 -21.60 -4.57
CA GLN A 165 -13.04 -20.84 -5.80
C GLN A 165 -11.91 -19.81 -5.66
N SER A 166 -11.87 -19.06 -4.56
CA SER A 166 -10.82 -18.06 -4.33
C SER A 166 -9.43 -18.68 -4.37
N ARG A 167 -9.23 -19.78 -3.64
CA ARG A 167 -7.94 -20.53 -3.63
C ARG A 167 -7.53 -21.08 -5.01
N MET A 168 -8.50 -21.45 -5.85
CA MET A 168 -8.22 -22.04 -7.17
C MET A 168 -7.93 -20.99 -8.26
N THR A 169 -8.47 -19.77 -8.13
CA THR A 169 -8.50 -18.83 -9.26
C THR A 169 -7.78 -17.51 -9.00
N ARG A 170 -7.47 -17.14 -7.73
CA ARG A 170 -7.01 -15.80 -7.39
C ARG A 170 -5.59 -15.69 -6.85
N GLY A 171 -4.92 -16.77 -6.49
CA GLY A 171 -3.64 -16.70 -5.78
C GLY A 171 -3.73 -16.09 -4.37
N GLU A 172 -4.98 -15.91 -3.86
CA GLU A 172 -5.31 -15.37 -2.56
C GLU A 172 -6.54 -16.08 -1.96
N THR A 173 -6.72 -16.00 -0.65
CA THR A 173 -7.91 -16.53 0.02
C THR A 173 -9.06 -15.52 -0.03
N VAL A 174 -10.28 -15.95 0.34
CA VAL A 174 -11.33 -14.99 0.75
C VAL A 174 -10.80 -14.22 1.96
N PRO A 175 -10.98 -12.88 2.04
CA PRO A 175 -10.49 -12.07 3.14
C PRO A 175 -10.97 -12.55 4.52
N PHE A 176 -10.11 -12.42 5.52
CA PHE A 176 -10.44 -12.62 6.92
C PHE A 176 -10.79 -11.27 7.57
N TYR A 177 -11.84 -11.25 8.35
CA TYR A 177 -12.29 -10.07 9.08
C TYR A 177 -12.39 -10.36 10.58
N LYS A 178 -11.97 -9.38 11.38
CA LYS A 178 -12.19 -9.35 12.83
C LYS A 178 -12.71 -7.98 13.25
N GLU A 179 -13.75 -7.94 14.06
CA GLU A 179 -14.25 -6.68 14.63
C GLU A 179 -13.25 -6.11 15.63
N MET A 180 -12.88 -4.84 15.46
CA MET A 180 -11.79 -4.20 16.22
C MET A 180 -12.26 -2.98 16.98
N ALA A 181 -13.37 -2.45 16.95
CA ALA A 181 -13.87 -1.28 17.70
C ALA A 181 -12.83 -0.13 17.86
N LEU A 182 -11.97 0.08 16.83
CA LEU A 182 -10.93 1.09 16.81
C LEU A 182 -11.38 2.34 16.01
N PRO A 183 -10.84 3.54 16.31
CA PRO A 183 -11.13 4.74 15.53
C PRO A 183 -10.87 4.51 14.03
N HIS A 184 -11.83 4.87 13.18
CA HIS A 184 -11.78 4.69 11.72
C HIS A 184 -11.57 3.24 11.23
N MET A 185 -11.69 2.24 12.10
CA MET A 185 -11.53 0.82 11.77
C MET A 185 -12.51 -0.05 12.57
N GLN A 186 -13.66 -0.36 11.97
CA GLN A 186 -14.61 -1.28 12.55
C GLN A 186 -14.13 -2.74 12.44
N PHE A 187 -13.52 -3.09 11.32
CA PHE A 187 -12.99 -4.42 11.05
C PHE A 187 -11.53 -4.34 10.62
N ALA A 188 -10.68 -5.22 11.17
CA ALA A 188 -9.41 -5.57 10.56
C ALA A 188 -9.68 -6.54 9.41
N GLU A 189 -9.14 -6.24 8.23
CA GLU A 189 -9.19 -7.07 7.01
C GLU A 189 -7.82 -7.64 6.74
N VAL A 190 -7.75 -8.97 6.52
CA VAL A 190 -6.50 -9.69 6.27
C VAL A 190 -6.65 -10.55 5.02
N ASP A 191 -5.77 -10.30 4.04
CA ASP A 191 -5.67 -11.04 2.79
C ASP A 191 -4.46 -11.98 2.83
N LEU A 192 -4.70 -13.29 2.76
CA LEU A 192 -3.62 -14.28 2.64
C LEU A 192 -3.33 -14.50 1.16
N ASN A 193 -2.17 -14.01 0.73
CA ASN A 193 -1.64 -14.13 -0.63
C ASN A 193 -0.61 -15.27 -0.68
N PHE A 194 -0.64 -16.09 -1.72
CA PHE A 194 0.30 -17.18 -1.95
C PHE A 194 0.86 -17.19 -3.39
N SER A 195 0.66 -16.06 -4.09
CA SER A 195 1.24 -15.79 -5.40
C SER A 195 1.51 -14.29 -5.54
N LEU A 196 2.51 -13.91 -6.32
CA LEU A 196 2.75 -12.53 -6.75
C LEU A 196 1.87 -12.16 -7.95
N HIS A 197 1.45 -13.15 -8.73
CA HIS A 197 0.54 -13.05 -9.87
C HIS A 197 -0.81 -13.74 -9.56
N GLU A 198 -1.75 -13.64 -10.50
CA GLU A 198 -3.04 -14.36 -10.41
C GLU A 198 -2.92 -15.89 -10.64
N SER A 199 -1.77 -16.38 -11.13
CA SER A 199 -1.56 -17.81 -11.40
C SER A 199 -0.87 -18.53 -10.25
N ASN A 200 -1.30 -19.78 -9.96
CA ASN A 200 -0.79 -20.62 -8.87
C ASN A 200 0.60 -21.25 -9.14
N GLU A 201 1.33 -20.85 -10.19
CA GLU A 201 2.51 -21.56 -10.69
C GLU A 201 3.82 -21.19 -9.95
N GLN A 202 3.80 -20.33 -8.95
CA GLN A 202 5.02 -19.74 -8.36
C GLN A 202 5.39 -20.22 -6.95
N ASN A 203 5.07 -21.44 -6.56
CA ASN A 203 5.39 -21.95 -5.21
C ASN A 203 6.89 -21.88 -4.84
N GLY A 204 7.79 -22.04 -5.82
CA GLY A 204 9.24 -21.92 -5.60
C GLY A 204 9.66 -20.49 -5.29
N VAL A 205 9.20 -19.54 -6.08
CA VAL A 205 9.51 -18.10 -5.94
C VAL A 205 9.07 -17.56 -4.58
N VAL A 206 7.83 -17.84 -4.15
CA VAL A 206 7.34 -17.41 -2.83
C VAL A 206 8.20 -17.96 -1.70
N SER A 207 8.63 -19.22 -1.78
CA SER A 207 9.52 -19.81 -0.76
C SER A 207 10.86 -19.09 -0.68
N GLU A 208 11.46 -18.71 -1.81
CA GLU A 208 12.72 -17.97 -1.87
C GLU A 208 12.56 -16.56 -1.29
N LEU A 209 11.49 -15.85 -1.64
CA LEU A 209 11.17 -14.53 -1.08
C LEU A 209 11.04 -14.59 0.44
N LEU A 210 10.31 -15.58 0.96
CA LEU A 210 10.12 -15.77 2.39
C LEU A 210 11.40 -16.17 3.13
N ASN A 211 12.34 -16.87 2.48
CA ASN A 211 13.63 -17.22 3.08
C ASN A 211 14.54 -16.00 3.31
N ARG A 212 14.45 -14.97 2.44
CA ARG A 212 15.23 -13.73 2.59
C ARG A 212 14.44 -12.56 3.18
N ARG A 213 13.24 -12.82 3.74
CA ARG A 213 12.42 -11.81 4.40
C ARG A 213 13.17 -11.10 5.53
N MET A 214 12.82 -9.84 5.75
CA MET A 214 13.39 -8.99 6.79
C MET A 214 12.47 -8.86 7.97
N LYS A 215 13.06 -8.85 9.18
CA LYS A 215 12.39 -8.52 10.41
C LYS A 215 12.34 -7.00 10.59
N TYR A 216 11.20 -6.46 11.01
CA TYR A 216 11.08 -5.06 11.41
C TYR A 216 10.32 -4.94 12.73
N SER A 217 10.54 -3.82 13.45
CA SER A 217 9.82 -3.53 14.69
C SER A 217 8.43 -2.96 14.33
N ALA A 218 7.39 -3.66 14.71
CA ALA A 218 6.05 -3.13 14.86
C ALA A 218 5.96 -2.41 16.23
N GLN A 219 4.80 -1.87 16.62
CA GLN A 219 4.71 -1.07 17.86
C GLN A 219 5.00 -1.91 19.12
N ALA A 220 4.29 -3.01 19.30
CA ALA A 220 4.36 -3.86 20.49
C ALA A 220 5.13 -5.18 20.25
N THR A 221 5.28 -5.60 18.99
CA THR A 221 5.91 -6.85 18.63
C THR A 221 6.90 -6.67 17.47
N HIS A 222 7.26 -7.74 16.81
CA HIS A 222 7.99 -7.70 15.54
C HIS A 222 7.17 -8.38 14.47
N ALA A 223 7.38 -7.93 13.24
CA ALA A 223 6.79 -8.53 12.06
C ALA A 223 7.87 -8.76 10.99
N TYR A 224 7.50 -9.46 9.93
CA TYR A 224 8.38 -9.71 8.79
C TYR A 224 7.80 -9.09 7.54
N THR A 225 8.67 -8.57 6.67
CA THR A 225 8.35 -8.12 5.32
C THR A 225 9.38 -8.67 4.34
N LEU A 226 9.17 -8.49 3.05
CA LEU A 226 10.15 -8.84 2.03
C LEU A 226 11.42 -7.99 2.19
N ASP A 227 12.56 -8.45 1.67
CA ASP A 227 13.73 -7.60 1.57
C ASP A 227 13.45 -6.36 0.69
N LYS A 228 14.36 -5.39 0.69
CA LYS A 228 14.08 -4.10 0.05
C LYS A 228 13.87 -4.21 -1.47
N TYR A 229 14.54 -5.16 -2.15
CA TYR A 229 14.43 -5.35 -3.60
C TYR A 229 13.14 -6.09 -3.95
N ASP A 230 12.89 -7.20 -3.27
CA ASP A 230 11.67 -8.00 -3.42
C ASP A 230 10.42 -7.19 -3.07
N PHE A 231 10.52 -6.31 -2.05
CA PHE A 231 9.38 -5.46 -1.67
C PHE A 231 9.04 -4.45 -2.76
N VAL A 232 10.05 -3.77 -3.34
CA VAL A 232 9.81 -2.85 -4.46
C VAL A 232 9.28 -3.61 -5.68
N LEU A 233 9.85 -4.77 -5.99
CA LEU A 233 9.42 -5.60 -7.09
C LEU A 233 7.97 -6.06 -6.93
N HIS A 234 7.57 -6.46 -5.71
CA HIS A 234 6.17 -6.76 -5.40
C HIS A 234 5.24 -5.56 -5.65
N LEU A 235 5.64 -4.34 -5.27
CA LEU A 235 4.85 -3.14 -5.55
C LEU A 235 4.71 -2.88 -7.05
N CYS A 236 5.78 -3.13 -7.82
CA CYS A 236 5.76 -3.00 -9.29
C CYS A 236 4.81 -4.03 -9.92
N ALA A 237 4.88 -5.29 -9.51
CA ALA A 237 4.00 -6.35 -9.97
C ALA A 237 2.52 -6.04 -9.64
N HIS A 238 2.26 -5.60 -8.41
CA HIS A 238 0.92 -5.21 -8.02
C HIS A 238 0.37 -4.02 -8.81
N LEU A 239 1.20 -2.98 -9.06
CA LEU A 239 0.83 -1.84 -9.90
C LEU A 239 0.52 -2.27 -11.33
N TYR A 240 1.36 -3.13 -11.92
CA TYR A 240 1.17 -3.65 -13.28
C TYR A 240 -0.11 -4.48 -13.38
N LYS A 241 -0.35 -5.38 -12.44
CA LYS A 241 -1.59 -6.18 -12.36
C LYS A 241 -2.83 -5.28 -12.35
N GLU A 242 -2.88 -4.28 -11.50
CA GLU A 242 -4.03 -3.38 -11.40
C GLU A 242 -4.21 -2.52 -12.66
N ALA A 243 -3.11 -2.10 -13.30
CA ALA A 243 -3.14 -1.30 -14.53
C ALA A 243 -3.58 -2.09 -15.77
N THR A 244 -3.40 -3.41 -15.80
CA THR A 244 -3.64 -4.26 -16.97
C THR A 244 -4.91 -5.12 -16.86
N VAL A 245 -5.38 -5.41 -15.67
CA VAL A 245 -6.59 -6.21 -15.45
C VAL A 245 -7.84 -5.33 -15.64
N MET A 246 -8.62 -5.66 -16.67
CA MET A 246 -9.79 -4.87 -17.09
C MET A 246 -10.84 -4.61 -15.99
N ALA A 247 -10.92 -5.48 -14.98
CA ALA A 247 -11.83 -5.29 -13.85
C ALA A 247 -11.45 -4.02 -13.05
N TRP A 248 -10.16 -3.83 -12.74
CA TRP A 248 -9.66 -2.66 -12.02
C TRP A 248 -9.75 -1.39 -12.86
N VAL A 249 -9.42 -1.47 -14.17
CA VAL A 249 -9.53 -0.36 -15.13
C VAL A 249 -10.97 0.14 -15.20
N ARG A 250 -11.97 -0.76 -15.30
CA ARG A 250 -13.39 -0.39 -15.34
C ARG A 250 -13.90 0.26 -14.04
N MET A 251 -13.28 -0.07 -12.90
CA MET A 251 -13.60 0.52 -11.61
C MET A 251 -12.84 1.84 -11.33
N ASN A 252 -12.00 2.32 -12.26
CA ASN A 252 -11.10 3.47 -12.10
C ASN A 252 -10.22 3.36 -10.85
N ARG A 253 -9.72 2.16 -10.55
CA ARG A 253 -8.83 1.86 -9.42
C ARG A 253 -7.41 1.51 -9.83
N ASP A 254 -7.12 1.51 -11.12
CA ASP A 254 -5.87 1.12 -11.76
C ASP A 254 -4.70 2.07 -11.39
N LEU A 255 -4.77 3.34 -11.77
CA LEU A 255 -3.67 4.29 -11.72
C LEU A 255 -3.82 5.32 -10.59
N SER A 256 -3.82 4.88 -9.33
CA SER A 256 -3.80 5.79 -8.18
C SER A 256 -2.38 6.30 -7.90
N LEU A 257 -2.19 7.62 -7.79
CA LEU A 257 -0.88 8.27 -7.66
C LEU A 257 -0.06 7.79 -6.45
N TYR A 258 -0.73 7.43 -5.33
CA TYR A 258 -0.02 6.94 -4.14
C TYR A 258 0.85 5.70 -4.43
N LYS A 259 0.47 4.84 -5.41
CA LYS A 259 1.23 3.63 -5.75
C LYS A 259 2.57 3.98 -6.41
N PHE A 260 2.55 4.94 -7.33
CA PHE A 260 3.77 5.49 -7.94
C PHE A 260 4.61 6.26 -6.93
N MET A 261 3.96 7.01 -6.03
CA MET A 261 4.63 7.70 -4.93
C MET A 261 5.35 6.73 -4.00
N ASP A 262 4.74 5.60 -3.63
CA ASP A 262 5.36 4.57 -2.80
C ASP A 262 6.65 4.05 -3.48
N ILE A 263 6.61 3.73 -4.77
CA ILE A 263 7.78 3.28 -5.54
C ILE A 263 8.86 4.39 -5.60
N TYR A 264 8.48 5.62 -5.99
CA TYR A 264 9.41 6.75 -6.07
C TYR A 264 10.14 6.99 -4.75
N MET A 265 9.40 7.00 -3.63
CA MET A 265 9.96 7.29 -2.32
C MET A 265 10.84 6.19 -1.75
N LEU A 266 10.58 4.93 -2.11
CA LEU A 266 11.46 3.82 -1.74
C LEU A 266 12.77 3.83 -2.52
N LEU A 267 12.74 4.25 -3.79
CA LEU A 267 13.90 4.30 -4.68
C LEU A 267 14.73 5.59 -4.53
N TYR A 268 14.25 6.59 -3.79
CA TYR A 268 14.83 7.94 -3.76
C TYR A 268 16.31 7.99 -3.38
N ASP A 269 16.73 7.14 -2.44
CA ASP A 269 18.11 7.09 -1.92
C ASP A 269 18.93 5.92 -2.52
N TRP A 270 18.45 5.27 -3.60
CA TRP A 270 19.11 4.12 -4.19
C TRP A 270 20.23 4.54 -5.14
N ASP A 271 21.32 3.78 -5.11
CA ASP A 271 22.44 3.90 -6.01
C ASP A 271 22.37 2.91 -7.20
N ASP A 272 23.34 2.98 -8.11
CA ASP A 272 23.40 2.09 -9.29
C ASP A 272 23.50 0.60 -8.92
N GLU A 273 24.10 0.26 -7.77
CA GLU A 273 24.22 -1.11 -7.31
C GLU A 273 22.87 -1.66 -6.80
N ASP A 274 22.09 -0.81 -6.14
CA ASP A 274 20.72 -1.15 -5.74
C ASP A 274 19.82 -1.43 -6.96
N TYR A 275 19.93 -0.60 -8.01
CA TYR A 275 19.18 -0.84 -9.26
C TYR A 275 19.60 -2.12 -9.97
N LYS A 276 20.88 -2.48 -9.98
CA LYS A 276 21.36 -3.76 -10.53
C LYS A 276 20.78 -4.96 -9.77
N LYS A 277 20.73 -4.89 -8.43
CA LYS A 277 20.15 -5.95 -7.60
C LYS A 277 18.65 -6.08 -7.82
N LEU A 278 17.94 -4.96 -7.96
CA LEU A 278 16.51 -4.97 -8.30
C LEU A 278 16.27 -5.62 -9.67
N LEU A 279 17.09 -5.30 -10.67
CA LEU A 279 16.97 -5.90 -12.01
C LEU A 279 17.23 -7.40 -11.97
N ASN A 280 18.25 -7.85 -11.22
CA ASN A 280 18.52 -9.28 -11.07
C ASN A 280 17.34 -10.00 -10.37
N ALA A 281 16.76 -9.40 -9.30
CA ALA A 281 15.60 -9.95 -8.64
C ALA A 281 14.39 -10.06 -9.60
N ALA A 282 14.22 -9.10 -10.51
CA ALA A 282 13.17 -9.16 -11.53
C ALA A 282 13.39 -10.30 -12.53
N LEU A 283 14.64 -10.49 -12.99
CA LEU A 283 15.02 -11.59 -13.89
C LEU A 283 14.82 -12.97 -13.24
N ASP A 284 15.17 -13.10 -11.95
CA ASP A 284 15.01 -14.34 -11.19
C ASP A 284 13.54 -14.72 -10.93
N THR A 285 12.62 -13.77 -11.12
CA THR A 285 11.19 -13.94 -10.81
C THR A 285 10.25 -13.75 -12.01
N ASP A 286 10.78 -13.57 -13.24
CA ASP A 286 10.03 -13.27 -14.47
C ASP A 286 9.12 -12.02 -14.34
N LEU A 287 9.60 -10.97 -13.63
CA LEU A 287 8.86 -9.72 -13.35
C LEU A 287 9.45 -8.49 -14.07
N GLU A 288 10.24 -8.66 -15.12
CA GLU A 288 10.92 -7.57 -15.83
C GLU A 288 9.93 -6.60 -16.50
N ALA A 289 8.84 -7.13 -17.05
CA ALA A 289 7.81 -6.31 -17.68
C ALA A 289 7.09 -5.42 -16.65
N ASP A 290 6.78 -5.99 -15.49
CA ASP A 290 6.15 -5.31 -14.35
C ASP A 290 7.05 -4.20 -13.81
N LEU A 291 8.34 -4.53 -13.61
CA LEU A 291 9.35 -3.58 -13.18
C LEU A 291 9.51 -2.44 -14.19
N TYR A 292 9.67 -2.76 -15.48
CA TYR A 292 9.82 -1.77 -16.54
C TYR A 292 8.64 -0.80 -16.57
N TYR A 293 7.40 -1.34 -16.57
CA TYR A 293 6.19 -0.53 -16.57
C TYR A 293 6.16 0.44 -15.37
N ALA A 294 6.36 -0.09 -14.18
CA ALA A 294 6.27 0.69 -12.96
C ALA A 294 7.34 1.79 -12.88
N LEU A 295 8.60 1.46 -13.21
CA LEU A 295 9.70 2.43 -13.20
C LEU A 295 9.55 3.49 -14.29
N TYR A 296 9.14 3.10 -15.50
CA TYR A 296 8.92 4.03 -16.60
C TYR A 296 7.89 5.11 -16.22
N PHE A 297 6.70 4.70 -15.78
CA PHE A 297 5.65 5.66 -15.43
C PHE A 297 5.93 6.42 -14.13
N THR A 298 6.61 5.82 -13.16
CA THR A 298 7.05 6.54 -11.95
C THR A 298 8.02 7.66 -12.31
N ARG A 299 8.97 7.40 -13.21
CA ARG A 299 9.89 8.43 -13.72
C ARG A 299 9.14 9.54 -14.48
N GLU A 300 8.23 9.19 -15.38
CA GLU A 300 7.45 10.20 -16.14
C GLU A 300 6.62 11.12 -15.23
N LEU A 301 6.21 10.63 -14.05
CA LEU A 301 5.43 11.40 -13.08
C LEU A 301 6.32 12.28 -12.17
N PHE A 302 7.48 11.79 -11.75
CA PHE A 302 8.28 12.42 -10.68
C PHE A 302 9.68 12.89 -11.10
N ALA A 303 10.14 12.66 -12.33
CA ALA A 303 11.43 13.13 -12.84
C ALA A 303 11.44 14.60 -13.30
#